data_192ece106f821735d083ca7142409915
#
_entry.id   192ece106f821735d083ca7142409915
#
_cell.length_a   1.000
_cell.length_b   1.000
_cell.length_c   1.000
_cell.angle_alpha   90.00
_cell.angle_beta   90.00
_cell.angle_gamma   90.00
#
_symmetry.space_group_name_H-M   'P 1'
#
loop_
_entity.id
_entity.type
_entity.pdbx_description
1 polymer ?
#
loop_
_entity_poly.entity_id
_entity_poly.type
_entity_poly.pdbx_seq_one_letter_code
_entity_poly.pdbx_strand_id
1 'polypeptide(L)'
;MEEVILDKKIFIVVFFTSLFIDLKLQAEDGHRLWLRGQSTGPVNVICSKSSATLNIARQELEQSWQGEAGASLVLVIESDRSIKENGFKLSSGKIQANDELGILYGVYELLRRQQTGEPIKEEISNPSYERRLLNHWDNLSETIERGYGGNSIFWRQGRDSLVVTEKDKILWREYARANASIGINGAVINNVNASPLILTPGYLERVKAIAAVLRPYGIKTYLAINFSSPALIGRLKTSDPLNADVVKWWQAKVKVVYRMIPDFGGFLVKANSEGQPGPQDFGRTHTDGANMLADALKPFNGIVMWRAFVYSAVADDRAKQAYEEFMPFDGLFRDNVIIQVKNGPVDFQPREPFNPLFGGLQKTAVMPELQITQEYLGQSIHLVFLATMWEEFLQSDTYQKGPGSTVARCTDGGLFTQKHTAIAGVSNIGIDTNWCGHHFAQANWYAFGRLAWNNNLTSDKIADEW
;
A
#
# COMPACT_ATOMS: atom_id res chain seq x y z
N MET A 1 11.48 52.06 -57.62
CA MET A 1 10.18 51.83 -56.95
C MET A 1 9.75 50.34 -57.12
N GLU A 2 10.69 49.41 -56.82
CA GLU A 2 10.48 47.91 -57.01
C GLU A 2 10.92 47.06 -55.81
N GLU A 3 11.08 47.64 -54.61
CA GLU A 3 11.60 46.88 -53.46
C GLU A 3 10.62 46.65 -52.33
N VAL A 4 9.30 46.81 -52.49
CA VAL A 4 8.34 46.70 -51.34
C VAL A 4 7.30 45.60 -51.51
N ILE A 5 7.36 44.78 -52.58
CA ILE A 5 6.31 43.79 -52.84
C ILE A 5 6.70 42.35 -52.41
N LEU A 6 7.97 42.07 -52.09
CA LEU A 6 8.41 40.70 -51.72
C LEU A 6 8.17 40.35 -50.24
N ASP A 7 8.16 41.36 -49.36
CA ASP A 7 8.03 41.09 -47.91
C ASP A 7 6.60 40.79 -47.43
N LYS A 8 5.58 41.24 -48.16
CA LYS A 8 4.20 41.01 -47.71
C LYS A 8 3.68 39.58 -47.95
N LYS A 9 4.22 38.87 -48.92
CA LYS A 9 3.79 37.48 -49.22
C LYS A 9 4.44 36.45 -48.30
N ILE A 10 5.65 36.71 -47.84
CA ILE A 10 6.35 35.86 -46.88
C ILE A 10 5.70 35.99 -45.48
N PHE A 11 5.28 37.18 -45.07
CA PHE A 11 4.58 37.40 -43.80
C PHE A 11 3.19 36.74 -43.73
N ILE A 12 2.47 36.70 -44.84
CA ILE A 12 1.15 36.06 -44.91
C ILE A 12 1.26 34.51 -44.88
N VAL A 13 2.29 33.91 -45.45
CA VAL A 13 2.52 32.46 -45.43
C VAL A 13 2.98 32.00 -44.06
N VAL A 14 3.82 32.77 -43.37
CA VAL A 14 4.23 32.45 -41.96
C VAL A 14 3.07 32.64 -40.99
N PHE A 15 2.17 33.59 -41.21
CA PHE A 15 0.99 33.80 -40.37
C PHE A 15 -0.09 32.76 -40.59
N PHE A 16 -0.25 32.21 -41.78
CA PHE A 16 -1.20 31.13 -42.08
C PHE A 16 -0.68 29.74 -41.67
N THR A 17 0.62 29.49 -41.63
CA THR A 17 1.19 28.24 -41.11
C THR A 17 1.21 28.21 -39.61
N SER A 18 1.29 29.31 -38.89
CA SER A 18 1.16 29.36 -37.44
C SER A 18 -0.30 29.22 -36.93
N LEU A 19 -1.30 29.46 -37.79
CA LEU A 19 -2.71 29.31 -37.41
C LEU A 19 -3.26 27.87 -37.53
N PHE A 20 -2.52 26.92 -38.11
CA PHE A 20 -2.92 25.54 -38.25
C PHE A 20 -2.16 24.55 -37.37
N ILE A 21 -1.26 25.05 -36.49
CA ILE A 21 -0.64 24.24 -35.43
C ILE A 21 -1.25 24.66 -34.09
N ASP A 22 -2.56 24.66 -33.97
CA ASP A 22 -3.23 24.34 -32.73
C ASP A 22 -3.20 22.83 -32.56
N LEU A 23 -2.01 22.27 -32.49
CA LEU A 23 -1.79 21.07 -31.73
C LEU A 23 -2.21 21.45 -30.30
N LYS A 24 -3.41 21.07 -29.90
CA LYS A 24 -3.81 21.02 -28.49
C LYS A 24 -2.82 20.09 -27.81
N LEU A 25 -1.65 20.60 -27.45
CA LEU A 25 -0.82 20.02 -26.44
C LEU A 25 -1.59 20.16 -25.14
N GLN A 26 -2.64 19.36 -24.96
CA GLN A 26 -3.22 19.17 -23.63
C GLN A 26 -2.16 18.42 -22.85
N ALA A 27 -1.49 19.13 -21.95
CA ALA A 27 -0.66 18.48 -20.96
C ALA A 27 -1.52 17.43 -20.24
N GLU A 28 -0.97 16.23 -20.06
CA GLU A 28 -1.64 15.18 -19.32
C GLU A 28 -1.86 15.64 -17.88
N ASP A 29 -3.07 15.43 -17.34
CA ASP A 29 -3.45 15.84 -15.99
C ASP A 29 -2.93 14.88 -14.91
N GLY A 30 -2.35 13.73 -15.31
CA GLY A 30 -1.79 12.71 -14.43
C GLY A 30 -2.82 11.79 -13.79
N HIS A 31 -4.13 11.96 -14.08
CA HIS A 31 -5.19 11.15 -13.45
C HIS A 31 -5.05 9.65 -13.73
N ARG A 32 -4.59 9.29 -14.94
CA ARG A 32 -4.40 7.90 -15.35
C ARG A 32 -3.18 7.22 -14.74
N LEU A 33 -2.36 7.95 -13.98
CA LEU A 33 -1.13 7.47 -13.36
C LEU A 33 -0.18 6.86 -14.42
N TRP A 34 0.36 5.67 -14.15
CA TRP A 34 1.16 4.84 -15.08
C TRP A 34 0.30 3.93 -15.96
N LEU A 35 -1.03 3.91 -15.78
CA LEU A 35 -1.98 3.05 -16.52
C LEU A 35 -2.48 3.74 -17.80
N ARG A 36 -1.53 4.16 -18.67
CA ARG A 36 -1.77 4.99 -19.85
C ARG A 36 -1.92 4.18 -21.15
N GLY A 37 -1.60 2.88 -21.09
CA GLY A 37 -1.69 2.00 -22.25
C GLY A 37 -3.07 2.03 -22.89
N GLN A 38 -3.10 2.08 -24.20
CA GLN A 38 -4.31 1.93 -25.02
C GLN A 38 -4.14 0.71 -25.89
N SER A 39 -5.20 -0.06 -26.06
CA SER A 39 -5.17 -1.23 -26.94
C SER A 39 -4.87 -0.84 -28.39
N THR A 40 -3.93 -1.52 -29.00
CA THR A 40 -3.60 -1.40 -30.45
C THR A 40 -4.35 -2.39 -31.32
N GLY A 41 -5.11 -3.31 -30.72
CA GLY A 41 -5.92 -4.29 -31.42
C GLY A 41 -6.54 -5.32 -30.47
N PRO A 42 -7.42 -6.19 -30.97
CA PRO A 42 -8.07 -7.20 -30.13
C PRO A 42 -7.10 -8.28 -29.67
N VAL A 43 -7.36 -8.84 -28.48
CA VAL A 43 -6.72 -10.04 -27.94
C VAL A 43 -7.79 -11.11 -27.67
N ASN A 44 -7.51 -12.36 -28.03
CA ASN A 44 -8.40 -13.48 -27.76
C ASN A 44 -8.03 -14.10 -26.39
N VAL A 45 -8.76 -13.74 -25.34
CA VAL A 45 -8.51 -14.22 -23.96
C VAL A 45 -9.23 -15.53 -23.71
N ILE A 46 -8.48 -16.61 -23.54
CA ILE A 46 -8.97 -17.96 -23.24
C ILE A 46 -8.84 -18.22 -21.74
N CYS A 47 -9.96 -18.34 -21.05
CA CYS A 47 -10.00 -18.67 -19.63
C CYS A 47 -11.27 -19.46 -19.33
N SER A 48 -11.11 -20.66 -18.75
CA SER A 48 -12.21 -21.56 -18.42
C SER A 48 -13.02 -21.17 -17.18
N LYS A 49 -12.47 -20.28 -16.34
CA LYS A 49 -13.11 -19.79 -15.10
C LYS A 49 -13.63 -18.37 -15.28
N SER A 50 -14.59 -17.99 -14.44
CA SER A 50 -15.15 -16.64 -14.38
C SER A 50 -15.33 -16.22 -12.93
N SER A 51 -14.90 -14.99 -12.61
CA SER A 51 -15.09 -14.32 -11.34
C SER A 51 -14.96 -12.81 -11.54
N ALA A 52 -15.24 -12.02 -10.50
CA ALA A 52 -15.05 -10.58 -10.55
C ALA A 52 -13.58 -10.21 -10.85
N THR A 53 -12.62 -10.88 -10.24
CA THR A 53 -11.17 -10.66 -10.45
C THR A 53 -10.75 -11.04 -11.87
N LEU A 54 -11.18 -12.19 -12.39
CA LEU A 54 -10.86 -12.61 -13.76
C LEU A 54 -11.53 -11.73 -14.82
N ASN A 55 -12.71 -11.18 -14.52
CA ASN A 55 -13.36 -10.22 -15.41
C ASN A 55 -12.57 -8.90 -15.46
N ILE A 56 -12.02 -8.43 -14.34
CA ILE A 56 -11.09 -7.28 -14.31
C ILE A 56 -9.86 -7.60 -15.17
N ALA A 57 -9.24 -8.75 -15.00
CA ALA A 57 -8.07 -9.16 -15.79
C ALA A 57 -8.35 -9.14 -17.30
N ARG A 58 -9.53 -9.62 -17.73
CA ARG A 58 -9.96 -9.54 -19.15
C ARG A 58 -10.15 -8.10 -19.62
N GLN A 59 -10.83 -7.27 -18.81
CA GLN A 59 -11.05 -5.87 -19.16
C GLN A 59 -9.73 -5.09 -19.30
N GLU A 60 -8.74 -5.33 -18.42
CA GLU A 60 -7.42 -4.72 -18.54
C GLU A 60 -6.72 -5.12 -19.85
N LEU A 61 -6.79 -6.39 -20.24
CA LEU A 61 -6.25 -6.86 -21.51
C LEU A 61 -6.96 -6.21 -22.69
N GLU A 62 -8.29 -6.15 -22.70
CA GLU A 62 -9.07 -5.52 -23.77
C GLU A 62 -8.77 -4.02 -23.93
N GLN A 63 -8.56 -3.31 -22.80
CA GLN A 63 -8.34 -1.87 -22.81
C GLN A 63 -6.89 -1.46 -23.11
N SER A 64 -5.92 -2.31 -22.80
CA SER A 64 -4.50 -1.91 -22.76
C SER A 64 -3.57 -2.82 -23.54
N TRP A 65 -4.09 -3.81 -24.30
CA TRP A 65 -3.28 -4.74 -25.09
C TRP A 65 -2.46 -4.04 -26.17
N GLN A 66 -1.14 -4.26 -26.17
CA GLN A 66 -0.20 -3.71 -27.15
C GLN A 66 0.62 -4.81 -27.85
N GLY A 67 0.20 -6.07 -27.74
CA GLY A 67 0.75 -7.17 -28.49
C GLY A 67 0.16 -7.29 -29.91
N GLU A 68 0.46 -8.38 -30.58
CA GLU A 68 -0.07 -8.67 -31.91
C GLU A 68 -1.62 -8.73 -31.88
N ALA A 69 -2.26 -8.05 -32.84
CA ALA A 69 -3.70 -8.04 -32.94
C ALA A 69 -4.23 -9.45 -33.31
N GLY A 70 -5.25 -9.92 -32.60
CA GLY A 70 -5.82 -11.27 -32.76
C GLY A 70 -5.02 -12.38 -32.07
N ALA A 71 -3.92 -12.07 -31.40
CA ALA A 71 -3.17 -13.06 -30.61
C ALA A 71 -4.04 -13.73 -29.55
N SER A 72 -3.77 -15.00 -29.27
CA SER A 72 -4.44 -15.74 -28.21
C SER A 72 -3.61 -15.73 -26.92
N LEU A 73 -4.25 -15.38 -25.80
CA LEU A 73 -3.66 -15.42 -24.47
C LEU A 73 -4.47 -16.36 -23.58
N VAL A 74 -3.80 -17.38 -23.04
CA VAL A 74 -4.41 -18.38 -22.16
C VAL A 74 -4.16 -18.03 -20.69
N LEU A 75 -5.23 -17.89 -19.92
CA LEU A 75 -5.18 -17.67 -18.46
C LEU A 75 -5.53 -18.98 -17.75
N VAL A 76 -4.58 -19.53 -16.99
CA VAL A 76 -4.70 -20.85 -16.35
C VAL A 76 -4.54 -20.75 -14.83
N ILE A 77 -5.55 -21.23 -14.10
CA ILE A 77 -5.45 -21.40 -12.64
C ILE A 77 -5.23 -22.89 -12.38
N GLU A 78 -3.99 -23.24 -12.12
CA GLU A 78 -3.52 -24.59 -11.89
C GLU A 78 -2.43 -24.59 -10.81
N SER A 79 -2.48 -25.56 -9.89
CA SER A 79 -1.55 -25.67 -8.79
C SER A 79 -0.12 -25.98 -9.26
N ASP A 80 0.81 -25.10 -8.91
CA ASP A 80 2.26 -25.26 -9.12
C ASP A 80 2.99 -24.85 -7.83
N ARG A 81 3.79 -25.78 -7.25
CA ARG A 81 4.51 -25.54 -6.00
C ARG A 81 5.60 -24.48 -6.08
N SER A 82 6.07 -24.14 -7.27
CA SER A 82 7.05 -23.08 -7.50
C SER A 82 6.43 -21.69 -7.49
N ILE A 83 5.10 -21.61 -7.65
CA ILE A 83 4.33 -20.37 -7.60
C ILE A 83 3.78 -20.19 -6.19
N LYS A 84 4.18 -19.11 -5.50
CA LYS A 84 3.61 -18.75 -4.19
C LYS A 84 2.18 -18.20 -4.34
N GLU A 85 1.48 -18.03 -3.22
CA GLU A 85 0.21 -17.30 -3.19
C GLU A 85 0.35 -15.92 -3.85
N ASN A 86 -0.57 -15.57 -4.74
CA ASN A 86 -0.57 -14.37 -5.58
C ASN A 86 0.59 -14.30 -6.61
N GLY A 87 1.52 -15.25 -6.65
CA GLY A 87 2.53 -15.35 -7.68
C GLY A 87 1.96 -15.83 -9.01
N PHE A 88 2.75 -15.70 -10.07
CA PHE A 88 2.37 -16.17 -11.40
C PHE A 88 3.59 -16.67 -12.19
N LYS A 89 3.32 -17.44 -13.23
CA LYS A 89 4.26 -17.79 -14.28
C LYS A 89 3.79 -17.13 -15.57
N LEU A 90 4.67 -16.31 -16.14
CA LEU A 90 4.46 -15.66 -17.44
C LEU A 90 5.24 -16.38 -18.51
N SER A 91 4.64 -16.61 -19.67
CA SER A 91 5.30 -17.09 -20.88
C SER A 91 4.62 -16.50 -22.12
N SER A 92 5.19 -16.70 -23.31
CA SER A 92 4.55 -16.25 -24.54
C SER A 92 3.18 -16.91 -24.71
N GLY A 93 2.12 -16.07 -24.72
CA GLY A 93 0.74 -16.52 -24.91
C GLY A 93 0.08 -17.21 -23.71
N LYS A 94 0.75 -17.28 -22.52
CA LYS A 94 0.16 -17.93 -21.34
C LYS A 94 0.53 -17.24 -20.04
N ILE A 95 -0.47 -17.07 -19.15
CA ILE A 95 -0.29 -16.71 -17.73
C ILE A 95 -0.87 -17.86 -16.88
N GLN A 96 -0.05 -18.41 -15.99
CA GLN A 96 -0.44 -19.45 -15.05
C GLN A 96 -0.27 -18.97 -13.62
N ALA A 97 -1.23 -19.28 -12.73
CA ALA A 97 -1.14 -18.97 -11.31
C ALA A 97 -1.89 -20.01 -10.47
N ASN A 98 -1.65 -20.01 -9.16
CA ASN A 98 -2.38 -20.86 -8.22
C ASN A 98 -3.75 -20.30 -7.84
N ASP A 99 -3.94 -18.99 -8.02
CA ASP A 99 -5.15 -18.25 -7.66
C ASP A 99 -5.48 -17.16 -8.70
N GLU A 100 -6.66 -16.56 -8.56
CA GLU A 100 -7.17 -15.55 -9.48
C GLU A 100 -6.39 -14.22 -9.40
N LEU A 101 -5.86 -13.89 -8.22
CA LEU A 101 -5.06 -12.68 -8.03
C LEU A 101 -3.71 -12.81 -8.73
N GLY A 102 -3.08 -13.99 -8.69
CA GLY A 102 -1.88 -14.26 -9.47
C GLY A 102 -2.11 -14.07 -10.97
N ILE A 103 -3.28 -14.45 -11.49
CA ILE A 103 -3.65 -14.16 -12.89
C ILE A 103 -3.74 -12.65 -13.12
N LEU A 104 -4.41 -11.90 -12.24
CA LEU A 104 -4.55 -10.44 -12.37
C LEU A 104 -3.19 -9.75 -12.34
N TYR A 105 -2.31 -10.11 -11.40
CA TYR A 105 -0.96 -9.55 -11.32
C TYR A 105 -0.10 -9.93 -12.54
N GLY A 106 -0.25 -11.17 -13.05
CA GLY A 106 0.42 -11.59 -14.29
C GLY A 106 -0.05 -10.81 -15.51
N VAL A 107 -1.34 -10.44 -15.58
CA VAL A 107 -1.87 -9.57 -16.63
C VAL A 107 -1.26 -8.17 -16.55
N TYR A 108 -1.21 -7.56 -15.37
CA TYR A 108 -0.58 -6.25 -15.21
C TYR A 108 0.92 -6.28 -15.55
N GLU A 109 1.62 -7.34 -15.17
CA GLU A 109 3.03 -7.53 -15.53
C GLU A 109 3.23 -7.65 -17.04
N LEU A 110 2.37 -8.43 -17.73
CA LEU A 110 2.40 -8.55 -19.19
C LEU A 110 2.17 -7.20 -19.87
N LEU A 111 1.13 -6.47 -19.46
CA LEU A 111 0.80 -5.15 -20.01
C LEU A 111 1.92 -4.13 -19.76
N ARG A 112 2.54 -4.15 -18.56
CA ARG A 112 3.69 -3.31 -18.25
C ARG A 112 4.84 -3.59 -19.22
N ARG A 113 5.19 -4.85 -19.41
CA ARG A 113 6.27 -5.22 -20.37
C ARG A 113 5.98 -4.80 -21.80
N GLN A 114 4.74 -4.91 -22.24
CA GLN A 114 4.35 -4.42 -23.56
C GLN A 114 4.53 -2.90 -23.68
N GLN A 115 4.19 -2.14 -22.63
CA GLN A 115 4.30 -0.69 -22.62
C GLN A 115 5.74 -0.20 -22.52
N THR A 116 6.61 -0.91 -21.79
CA THR A 116 8.03 -0.57 -21.61
C THR A 116 8.94 -1.17 -22.69
N GLY A 117 8.39 -2.01 -23.58
CA GLY A 117 9.18 -2.71 -24.59
C GLY A 117 10.06 -3.84 -24.03
N GLU A 118 9.80 -4.28 -22.79
CA GLU A 118 10.53 -5.38 -22.19
C GLU A 118 10.15 -6.73 -22.83
N PRO A 119 11.14 -7.62 -23.03
CA PRO A 119 10.87 -8.93 -23.62
C PRO A 119 10.01 -9.80 -22.70
N ILE A 120 9.02 -10.47 -23.28
CA ILE A 120 8.23 -11.49 -22.57
C ILE A 120 9.03 -12.78 -22.58
N LYS A 121 9.61 -13.13 -21.42
CA LYS A 121 10.35 -14.37 -21.21
C LYS A 121 9.56 -15.31 -20.31
N GLU A 122 9.83 -16.62 -20.42
CA GLU A 122 9.28 -17.57 -19.46
C GLU A 122 9.95 -17.35 -18.10
N GLU A 123 9.15 -16.95 -17.12
CA GLU A 123 9.61 -16.72 -15.76
C GLU A 123 8.50 -16.89 -14.73
N ILE A 124 8.88 -17.19 -13.49
CA ILE A 124 8.02 -17.19 -12.33
C ILE A 124 8.28 -15.92 -11.53
N SER A 125 7.22 -15.18 -11.24
CA SER A 125 7.25 -13.99 -10.40
C SER A 125 6.45 -14.24 -9.12
N ASN A 126 7.13 -14.24 -8.00
CA ASN A 126 6.55 -14.41 -6.69
C ASN A 126 6.76 -13.14 -5.86
N PRO A 127 5.76 -12.65 -5.11
CA PRO A 127 5.93 -11.48 -4.28
C PRO A 127 6.93 -11.75 -3.14
N SER A 128 7.79 -10.75 -2.84
CA SER A 128 8.74 -10.80 -1.72
C SER A 128 8.02 -10.79 -0.37
N TYR A 129 6.94 -10.03 -0.26
CA TYR A 129 6.13 -9.95 0.95
C TYR A 129 4.72 -10.48 0.73
N GLU A 130 4.19 -11.25 1.71
CA GLU A 130 2.79 -11.72 1.70
C GLU A 130 1.81 -10.55 1.71
N ARG A 131 2.09 -9.51 2.54
CA ARG A 131 1.28 -8.30 2.68
C ARG A 131 2.04 -7.08 2.24
N ARG A 132 1.50 -6.36 1.28
CA ARG A 132 2.04 -5.15 0.67
C ARG A 132 1.01 -4.05 0.82
N LEU A 133 1.22 -3.19 1.82
CA LEU A 133 0.17 -2.35 2.39
C LEU A 133 0.41 -0.86 2.12
N LEU A 134 -0.66 -0.13 1.89
CA LEU A 134 -0.66 1.33 2.05
C LEU A 134 -1.31 1.69 3.39
N ASN A 135 -0.65 2.54 4.15
CA ASN A 135 -1.18 3.14 5.37
C ASN A 135 -1.62 4.56 5.07
N HIS A 136 -2.92 4.79 5.01
CA HIS A 136 -3.49 6.12 4.85
C HIS A 136 -3.57 6.83 6.20
N TRP A 137 -2.98 8.01 6.28
CA TRP A 137 -3.14 8.86 7.47
C TRP A 137 -4.33 9.79 7.29
N ASP A 138 -5.42 9.22 6.83
CA ASP A 138 -6.68 9.89 6.51
C ASP A 138 -7.56 10.01 7.75
N ASN A 139 -7.89 11.24 8.13
CA ASN A 139 -8.79 11.51 9.23
C ASN A 139 -10.25 11.35 8.81
N LEU A 140 -11.14 10.99 9.75
CA LEU A 140 -12.57 10.90 9.50
C LEU A 140 -13.20 12.26 9.15
N SER A 141 -12.48 13.36 9.36
CA SER A 141 -12.80 14.73 8.97
C SER A 141 -12.33 15.11 7.57
N GLU A 142 -11.99 14.13 6.71
CA GLU A 142 -11.49 14.23 5.33
C GLU A 142 -10.02 14.71 5.17
N THR A 143 -9.42 15.32 6.18
CA THR A 143 -8.04 15.78 6.11
C THR A 143 -7.07 14.60 6.09
N ILE A 144 -5.91 14.77 5.47
CA ILE A 144 -4.82 13.78 5.45
C ILE A 144 -3.64 14.35 6.21
N GLU A 145 -3.20 13.64 7.26
CA GLU A 145 -2.01 14.02 7.99
C GLU A 145 -0.76 13.74 7.14
N ARG A 146 0.06 14.76 6.90
CA ARG A 146 1.24 14.68 6.02
C ARG A 146 0.92 14.28 4.57
N GLY A 147 -0.35 14.38 4.16
CA GLY A 147 -0.78 14.18 2.77
C GLY A 147 -0.84 15.50 2.02
N TYR A 148 -0.38 15.50 0.77
CA TYR A 148 -0.28 16.72 -0.07
C TYR A 148 -1.02 16.56 -1.41
N GLY A 149 -1.85 15.52 -1.53
CA GLY A 149 -2.66 15.20 -2.71
C GLY A 149 -4.14 15.60 -2.56
N GLY A 150 -4.45 16.62 -1.76
CA GLY A 150 -5.82 17.02 -1.46
C GLY A 150 -6.43 16.28 -0.28
N ASN A 151 -7.78 16.24 -0.18
CA ASN A 151 -8.50 15.56 0.88
C ASN A 151 -8.57 14.04 0.66
N SER A 152 -9.03 13.32 1.69
CA SER A 152 -9.18 11.86 1.67
C SER A 152 -10.08 11.36 0.54
N ILE A 153 -9.65 10.28 -0.10
CA ILE A 153 -10.50 9.53 -1.05
C ILE A 153 -11.55 8.66 -0.34
N PHE A 154 -11.39 8.39 0.97
CA PHE A 154 -12.25 7.50 1.75
C PHE A 154 -13.25 8.25 2.63
N TRP A 155 -12.86 9.39 3.20
CA TRP A 155 -13.62 10.10 4.21
C TRP A 155 -14.07 11.47 3.72
N ARG A 156 -15.17 11.95 4.27
CA ARG A 156 -15.73 13.27 3.97
C ARG A 156 -16.24 13.92 5.25
N GLN A 157 -16.27 15.25 5.23
CA GLN A 157 -16.89 16.05 6.29
C GLN A 157 -18.35 16.40 5.95
N GLY A 158 -19.14 16.67 6.97
CA GLY A 158 -20.51 17.18 6.81
C GLY A 158 -21.62 16.16 7.08
N ARG A 159 -22.85 16.60 6.85
CA ARG A 159 -24.07 15.83 7.19
C ARG A 159 -24.13 14.48 6.48
N ASP A 160 -23.68 14.42 5.23
CA ASP A 160 -23.72 13.23 4.38
C ASP A 160 -22.37 12.48 4.31
N SER A 161 -21.51 12.70 5.31
CA SER A 161 -20.14 12.15 5.35
C SER A 161 -20.07 10.62 5.24
N LEU A 162 -21.11 9.92 5.68
CA LEU A 162 -21.18 8.46 5.63
C LEU A 162 -21.94 7.90 4.41
N VAL A 163 -22.59 8.76 3.63
CA VAL A 163 -23.30 8.35 2.40
C VAL A 163 -22.32 7.94 1.35
N VAL A 164 -22.49 6.75 0.77
CA VAL A 164 -21.68 6.23 -0.33
C VAL A 164 -22.35 6.54 -1.66
N THR A 165 -21.66 7.27 -2.51
CA THR A 165 -22.13 7.64 -3.85
C THR A 165 -21.47 6.80 -4.95
N GLU A 166 -22.02 6.83 -6.18
CA GLU A 166 -21.34 6.18 -7.31
C GLU A 166 -20.01 6.83 -7.66
N LYS A 167 -19.85 8.15 -7.42
CA LYS A 167 -18.55 8.83 -7.56
C LYS A 167 -17.51 8.25 -6.61
N ASP A 168 -17.88 7.95 -5.36
CA ASP A 168 -16.98 7.28 -4.42
C ASP A 168 -16.52 5.92 -4.96
N LYS A 169 -17.46 5.12 -5.45
CA LYS A 169 -17.14 3.78 -5.94
C LYS A 169 -16.28 3.81 -7.21
N ILE A 170 -16.45 4.81 -8.09
CA ILE A 170 -15.59 5.01 -9.26
C ILE A 170 -14.17 5.32 -8.78
N LEU A 171 -14.00 6.31 -7.92
CA LEU A 171 -12.71 6.72 -7.36
C LEU A 171 -12.02 5.55 -6.64
N TRP A 172 -12.74 4.77 -5.84
CA TRP A 172 -12.18 3.60 -5.17
C TRP A 172 -11.81 2.47 -6.13
N ARG A 173 -12.52 2.30 -7.27
CA ARG A 173 -12.13 1.34 -8.32
C ARG A 173 -10.85 1.77 -9.01
N GLU A 174 -10.70 3.04 -9.34
CA GLU A 174 -9.48 3.59 -9.95
C GLU A 174 -8.28 3.46 -9.00
N TYR A 175 -8.45 3.79 -7.71
CA TYR A 175 -7.47 3.53 -6.67
C TYR A 175 -7.09 2.05 -6.57
N ALA A 176 -8.08 1.15 -6.57
CA ALA A 176 -7.85 -0.29 -6.47
C ALA A 176 -7.11 -0.83 -7.72
N ARG A 177 -7.48 -0.36 -8.90
CA ARG A 177 -6.83 -0.66 -10.17
C ARG A 177 -5.36 -0.26 -10.14
N ALA A 178 -5.05 0.97 -9.72
CA ALA A 178 -3.69 1.47 -9.61
C ALA A 178 -2.86 0.61 -8.64
N ASN A 179 -3.37 0.30 -7.46
CA ASN A 179 -2.68 -0.53 -6.48
C ASN A 179 -2.45 -1.97 -6.95
N ALA A 180 -3.47 -2.61 -7.52
CA ALA A 180 -3.32 -3.96 -8.04
C ALA A 180 -2.27 -4.04 -9.15
N SER A 181 -2.16 -3.01 -10.00
CA SER A 181 -1.19 -2.97 -11.10
C SER A 181 0.27 -2.97 -10.68
N ILE A 182 0.55 -2.58 -9.43
CA ILE A 182 1.88 -2.58 -8.81
C ILE A 182 2.01 -3.59 -7.67
N GLY A 183 1.02 -4.48 -7.52
CA GLY A 183 1.06 -5.59 -6.59
C GLY A 183 0.70 -5.25 -5.13
N ILE A 184 0.16 -4.08 -4.83
CA ILE A 184 -0.38 -3.73 -3.51
C ILE A 184 -1.64 -4.55 -3.24
N ASN A 185 -1.73 -5.20 -2.07
CA ASN A 185 -2.82 -6.08 -1.69
C ASN A 185 -3.48 -5.76 -0.35
N GLY A 186 -3.20 -4.60 0.22
CA GLY A 186 -3.86 -4.16 1.44
C GLY A 186 -3.83 -2.65 1.63
N ALA A 187 -4.83 -2.12 2.33
CA ALA A 187 -4.94 -0.71 2.69
C ALA A 187 -5.47 -0.54 4.11
N VAL A 188 -4.72 0.18 4.95
CA VAL A 188 -5.24 0.76 6.19
C VAL A 188 -5.85 2.09 5.81
N ILE A 189 -7.17 2.21 5.91
CA ILE A 189 -7.93 3.31 5.27
C ILE A 189 -8.18 4.53 6.18
N ASN A 190 -7.58 4.55 7.36
CA ASN A 190 -7.70 5.69 8.29
C ASN A 190 -6.41 5.92 9.06
N ASN A 191 -6.28 7.14 9.60
CA ASN A 191 -5.10 7.61 10.30
C ASN A 191 -4.71 6.72 11.49
N VAL A 192 -3.41 6.53 11.69
CA VAL A 192 -2.82 5.86 12.88
C VAL A 192 -3.16 6.59 14.18
N ASN A 193 -3.39 7.92 14.15
CA ASN A 193 -3.99 8.69 15.21
C ASN A 193 -5.52 8.47 15.23
N ALA A 194 -5.90 7.23 15.47
CA ALA A 194 -7.23 6.72 15.17
C ALA A 194 -8.33 7.31 16.06
N SER A 195 -9.40 7.80 15.42
CA SER A 195 -10.65 8.09 16.11
C SER A 195 -11.37 6.79 16.49
N PRO A 196 -11.85 6.63 17.74
CA PRO A 196 -12.62 5.45 18.13
C PRO A 196 -13.93 5.33 17.34
N LEU A 197 -14.44 6.42 16.75
CA LEU A 197 -15.67 6.44 15.97
C LEU A 197 -15.61 5.52 14.76
N ILE A 198 -14.43 5.19 14.22
CA ILE A 198 -14.26 4.26 13.09
C ILE A 198 -14.94 2.91 13.35
N LEU A 199 -15.03 2.47 14.61
CA LEU A 199 -15.65 1.21 15.03
C LEU A 199 -17.17 1.32 15.31
N THR A 200 -17.80 2.48 15.05
CA THR A 200 -19.25 2.64 15.18
C THR A 200 -20.00 2.12 13.94
N PRO A 201 -21.28 1.75 14.06
CA PRO A 201 -22.04 1.15 12.96
C PRO A 201 -22.02 1.94 11.67
N GLY A 202 -22.22 3.27 11.73
CA GLY A 202 -22.25 4.12 10.54
C GLY A 202 -20.94 4.14 9.76
N TYR A 203 -19.81 4.25 10.46
CA TYR A 203 -18.49 4.18 9.83
C TYR A 203 -18.19 2.77 9.29
N LEU A 204 -18.54 1.72 10.02
CA LEU A 204 -18.36 0.34 9.55
C LEU A 204 -19.15 0.01 8.29
N GLU A 205 -20.36 0.58 8.09
CA GLU A 205 -21.09 0.43 6.83
C GLU A 205 -20.34 1.08 5.66
N ARG A 206 -19.73 2.26 5.85
CA ARG A 206 -18.88 2.87 4.83
C ARG A 206 -17.63 2.04 4.56
N VAL A 207 -16.95 1.54 5.60
CA VAL A 207 -15.80 0.62 5.47
C VAL A 207 -16.18 -0.64 4.68
N LYS A 208 -17.34 -1.22 4.95
CA LYS A 208 -17.89 -2.36 4.20
C LYS A 208 -18.07 -2.06 2.72
N ALA A 209 -18.56 -0.88 2.38
CA ALA A 209 -18.73 -0.46 0.99
C ALA A 209 -17.36 -0.28 0.28
N ILE A 210 -16.38 0.32 0.97
CA ILE A 210 -15.00 0.42 0.48
C ILE A 210 -14.43 -0.97 0.25
N ALA A 211 -14.48 -1.86 1.25
CA ALA A 211 -13.98 -3.23 1.16
C ALA A 211 -14.60 -4.02 -0.01
N ALA A 212 -15.89 -3.82 -0.27
CA ALA A 212 -16.58 -4.49 -1.38
C ALA A 212 -16.04 -4.07 -2.76
N VAL A 213 -15.60 -2.80 -2.90
CA VAL A 213 -14.99 -2.29 -4.15
C VAL A 213 -13.53 -2.77 -4.29
N LEU A 214 -12.77 -2.82 -3.18
CA LEU A 214 -11.35 -3.19 -3.20
C LEU A 214 -11.13 -4.69 -3.39
N ARG A 215 -12.03 -5.53 -2.86
CA ARG A 215 -11.91 -7.00 -2.84
C ARG A 215 -11.64 -7.64 -4.20
N PRO A 216 -12.34 -7.32 -5.29
CA PRO A 216 -12.08 -7.95 -6.60
C PRO A 216 -10.67 -7.68 -7.14
N TYR A 217 -10.00 -6.63 -6.65
CA TYR A 217 -8.61 -6.28 -6.98
C TYR A 217 -7.60 -6.92 -6.02
N GLY A 218 -8.06 -7.75 -5.07
CA GLY A 218 -7.22 -8.43 -4.09
C GLY A 218 -6.76 -7.56 -2.93
N ILE A 219 -7.33 -6.37 -2.77
CA ILE A 219 -6.92 -5.44 -1.72
C ILE A 219 -7.77 -5.65 -0.49
N LYS A 220 -7.18 -6.20 0.58
CA LYS A 220 -7.82 -6.32 1.89
C LYS A 220 -7.85 -4.98 2.61
N THR A 221 -8.96 -4.73 3.30
CA THR A 221 -9.14 -3.54 4.12
C THR A 221 -8.69 -3.81 5.55
N TYR A 222 -7.91 -2.88 6.10
CA TYR A 222 -7.45 -2.84 7.48
C TYR A 222 -7.89 -1.53 8.12
N LEU A 223 -7.95 -1.48 9.45
CA LEU A 223 -8.27 -0.25 10.20
C LEU A 223 -7.20 0.03 11.24
N ALA A 224 -6.79 1.29 11.34
CA ALA A 224 -6.13 1.79 12.53
C ALA A 224 -7.17 1.98 13.63
N ILE A 225 -6.85 1.59 14.86
CA ILE A 225 -7.77 1.64 15.99
C ILE A 225 -7.19 2.44 17.15
N ASN A 226 -8.07 3.13 17.87
CA ASN A 226 -7.73 3.73 19.14
C ASN A 226 -7.80 2.66 20.26
N PHE A 227 -6.71 2.49 20.99
CA PHE A 227 -6.58 1.44 22.03
C PHE A 227 -7.64 1.58 23.13
N SER A 228 -8.03 2.82 23.47
CA SER A 228 -9.05 3.10 24.47
C SER A 228 -10.49 3.07 23.96
N SER A 229 -10.76 2.52 22.77
CA SER A 229 -12.12 2.37 22.24
C SER A 229 -13.10 1.69 23.21
N PRO A 230 -12.71 0.68 24.05
CA PRO A 230 -13.63 0.12 25.04
C PRO A 230 -14.18 1.13 26.04
N ALA A 231 -13.36 2.06 26.51
CA ALA A 231 -13.80 3.13 27.40
C ALA A 231 -14.54 4.24 26.64
N LEU A 232 -14.03 4.67 25.45
CA LEU A 232 -14.52 5.84 24.74
C LEU A 232 -15.88 5.60 24.05
N ILE A 233 -16.09 4.42 23.46
CA ILE A 233 -17.34 4.09 22.76
C ILE A 233 -18.05 2.84 23.33
N GLY A 234 -17.32 2.02 24.12
CA GLY A 234 -17.86 0.83 24.77
C GLY A 234 -18.46 1.10 26.15
N ARG A 235 -18.32 2.32 26.67
CA ARG A 235 -18.77 2.76 28.01
C ARG A 235 -18.18 1.93 29.17
N LEU A 236 -17.03 1.28 28.99
CA LEU A 236 -16.32 0.60 30.05
C LEU A 236 -15.55 1.62 30.90
N LYS A 237 -15.29 1.28 32.17
CA LYS A 237 -14.55 2.14 33.10
C LYS A 237 -13.04 2.15 32.81
N THR A 238 -12.55 1.23 32.00
CA THR A 238 -11.13 1.05 31.72
C THR A 238 -10.94 0.49 30.31
N SER A 239 -9.73 0.59 29.78
CA SER A 239 -9.26 -0.12 28.59
C SER A 239 -8.04 -1.01 28.90
N ASP A 240 -7.83 -1.38 30.19
CA ASP A 240 -6.77 -2.30 30.62
C ASP A 240 -6.91 -3.63 29.84
N PRO A 241 -5.89 -4.03 29.07
CA PRO A 241 -5.94 -5.22 28.20
C PRO A 241 -6.10 -6.53 28.97
N LEU A 242 -5.82 -6.56 30.27
CA LEU A 242 -6.03 -7.75 31.12
C LEU A 242 -7.39 -7.76 31.82
N ASN A 243 -8.19 -6.70 31.68
CA ASN A 243 -9.55 -6.68 32.22
C ASN A 243 -10.48 -7.55 31.36
N ALA A 244 -11.18 -8.48 32.00
CA ALA A 244 -12.03 -9.46 31.32
C ALA A 244 -13.16 -8.84 30.49
N ASP A 245 -13.73 -7.69 30.90
CA ASP A 245 -14.78 -7.01 30.14
C ASP A 245 -14.22 -6.29 28.92
N VAL A 246 -12.99 -5.76 29.01
CA VAL A 246 -12.27 -5.18 27.87
C VAL A 246 -11.98 -6.26 26.81
N VAL A 247 -11.47 -7.42 27.24
CA VAL A 247 -11.22 -8.58 26.36
C VAL A 247 -12.52 -9.01 25.67
N LYS A 248 -13.61 -9.17 26.40
CA LYS A 248 -14.93 -9.53 25.83
C LYS A 248 -15.43 -8.48 24.86
N TRP A 249 -15.24 -7.20 25.16
CA TRP A 249 -15.64 -6.11 24.27
C TRP A 249 -14.94 -6.17 22.92
N TRP A 250 -13.60 -6.35 22.91
CA TRP A 250 -12.83 -6.51 21.69
C TRP A 250 -13.25 -7.75 20.90
N GLN A 251 -13.43 -8.91 21.56
CA GLN A 251 -13.93 -10.12 20.90
C GLN A 251 -15.29 -9.91 20.25
N ALA A 252 -16.21 -9.21 20.91
CA ALA A 252 -17.53 -8.88 20.37
C ALA A 252 -17.41 -7.88 19.19
N LYS A 253 -16.57 -6.87 19.31
CA LYS A 253 -16.37 -5.87 18.27
C LYS A 253 -15.74 -6.48 17.01
N VAL A 254 -14.73 -7.33 17.15
CA VAL A 254 -14.09 -8.08 16.05
C VAL A 254 -15.12 -8.95 15.33
N LYS A 255 -15.99 -9.67 16.07
CA LYS A 255 -17.08 -10.47 15.46
C LYS A 255 -18.01 -9.60 14.62
N VAL A 256 -18.33 -8.39 15.07
CA VAL A 256 -19.16 -7.44 14.29
C VAL A 256 -18.44 -7.04 13.01
N VAL A 257 -17.16 -6.69 13.08
CA VAL A 257 -16.36 -6.28 11.90
C VAL A 257 -16.33 -7.41 10.87
N TYR A 258 -16.00 -8.65 11.27
CA TYR A 258 -15.92 -9.78 10.32
C TYR A 258 -17.27 -10.22 9.78
N ARG A 259 -18.37 -10.01 10.52
CA ARG A 259 -19.73 -10.22 9.97
C ARG A 259 -20.03 -9.27 8.83
N MET A 260 -19.54 -8.03 8.92
CA MET A 260 -19.74 -7.01 7.89
C MET A 260 -18.74 -7.14 6.73
N ILE A 261 -17.51 -7.52 7.05
CA ILE A 261 -16.37 -7.57 6.11
C ILE A 261 -15.64 -8.91 6.35
N PRO A 262 -16.10 -10.01 5.71
CA PRO A 262 -15.58 -11.36 5.99
C PRO A 262 -14.08 -11.55 5.70
N ASP A 263 -13.52 -10.76 4.80
CA ASP A 263 -12.11 -10.74 4.39
C ASP A 263 -11.29 -9.62 5.05
N PHE A 264 -11.80 -9.01 6.12
CA PHE A 264 -11.09 -7.96 6.85
C PHE A 264 -9.70 -8.41 7.27
N GLY A 265 -8.67 -7.59 7.01
CA GLY A 265 -7.28 -7.98 7.20
C GLY A 265 -6.78 -7.93 8.65
N GLY A 266 -7.27 -6.97 9.43
CA GLY A 266 -6.83 -6.79 10.82
C GLY A 266 -6.67 -5.33 11.23
N PHE A 267 -6.00 -5.12 12.36
CA PHE A 267 -5.84 -3.80 12.97
C PHE A 267 -4.39 -3.31 12.92
N LEU A 268 -4.26 -1.99 12.69
CA LEU A 268 -3.04 -1.23 12.93
C LEU A 268 -3.18 -0.47 14.25
N VAL A 269 -2.15 -0.51 15.10
CA VAL A 269 -2.17 0.13 16.42
C VAL A 269 -0.95 1.01 16.61
N LYS A 270 -1.20 2.28 16.93
CA LYS A 270 -0.25 3.22 17.50
C LYS A 270 -0.59 3.39 18.98
N ALA A 271 0.28 2.91 19.86
CA ALA A 271 0.03 2.87 21.29
C ALA A 271 1.06 3.71 22.05
N ASN A 272 0.61 4.43 23.08
CA ASN A 272 1.41 5.24 24.01
C ASN A 272 2.33 6.25 23.31
N SER A 273 1.81 6.94 22.29
CA SER A 273 2.57 7.83 21.45
C SER A 273 1.71 9.00 20.96
N GLU A 274 2.20 10.23 21.04
CA GLU A 274 1.53 11.48 20.59
C GLU A 274 0.08 11.59 21.06
N GLY A 275 -0.17 11.31 22.35
CA GLY A 275 -1.50 11.36 22.93
C GLY A 275 -2.42 10.20 22.57
N GLN A 276 -1.95 9.21 21.78
CA GLN A 276 -2.68 7.98 21.59
C GLN A 276 -2.51 7.05 22.80
N PRO A 277 -3.62 6.54 23.36
CA PRO A 277 -3.56 5.66 24.53
C PRO A 277 -2.98 4.30 24.20
N GLY A 278 -2.43 3.63 25.21
CA GLY A 278 -1.88 2.30 25.06
C GLY A 278 -1.87 1.50 26.36
N PRO A 279 -1.30 0.28 26.34
CA PRO A 279 -1.27 -0.59 27.51
C PRO A 279 -0.49 -0.01 28.70
N GLN A 280 0.53 0.81 28.44
CA GLN A 280 1.37 1.42 29.50
C GLN A 280 0.58 2.39 30.37
N ASP A 281 -0.51 2.99 29.89
CA ASP A 281 -1.42 3.83 30.69
C ASP A 281 -2.08 3.02 31.84
N PHE A 282 -2.05 1.70 31.75
CA PHE A 282 -2.61 0.76 32.72
C PHE A 282 -1.52 -0.06 33.44
N GLY A 283 -0.23 0.31 33.30
CA GLY A 283 0.90 -0.45 33.84
C GLY A 283 1.09 -1.81 33.16
N ARG A 284 0.71 -1.94 31.88
CA ARG A 284 0.83 -3.16 31.06
C ARG A 284 1.89 -3.01 29.99
N THR A 285 2.33 -4.12 29.45
CA THR A 285 3.34 -4.19 28.40
C THR A 285 2.74 -4.10 26.98
N HIS A 286 3.58 -3.85 25.98
CA HIS A 286 3.19 -3.94 24.58
C HIS A 286 2.62 -5.32 24.22
N THR A 287 3.20 -6.40 24.79
CA THR A 287 2.70 -7.76 24.54
C THR A 287 1.32 -7.99 25.14
N ASP A 288 1.00 -7.42 26.30
CA ASP A 288 -0.34 -7.53 26.88
C ASP A 288 -1.39 -6.90 25.94
N GLY A 289 -1.11 -5.70 25.43
CA GLY A 289 -2.00 -4.99 24.53
C GLY A 289 -2.14 -5.68 23.16
N ALA A 290 -1.02 -5.98 22.54
CA ALA A 290 -1.00 -6.60 21.21
C ALA A 290 -1.60 -8.00 21.21
N ASN A 291 -1.27 -8.82 22.20
CA ASN A 291 -1.77 -10.19 22.32
C ASN A 291 -3.27 -10.24 22.60
N MET A 292 -3.82 -9.33 23.41
CA MET A 292 -5.27 -9.24 23.60
C MET A 292 -6.01 -9.04 22.26
N LEU A 293 -5.54 -8.11 21.42
CA LEU A 293 -6.13 -7.87 20.10
C LEU A 293 -5.90 -9.04 19.14
N ALA A 294 -4.70 -9.61 19.17
CA ALA A 294 -4.32 -10.75 18.35
C ALA A 294 -5.20 -11.99 18.66
N ASP A 295 -5.44 -12.28 19.93
CA ASP A 295 -6.32 -13.36 20.36
C ASP A 295 -7.77 -13.13 19.91
N ALA A 296 -8.25 -11.87 19.89
CA ALA A 296 -9.58 -11.54 19.37
C ALA A 296 -9.70 -11.73 17.84
N LEU A 297 -8.62 -11.46 17.09
CA LEU A 297 -8.56 -11.57 15.62
C LEU A 297 -8.26 -13.00 15.13
N LYS A 298 -7.57 -13.81 15.93
CA LYS A 298 -7.10 -15.16 15.57
C LYS A 298 -8.17 -16.09 14.97
N PRO A 299 -9.43 -16.14 15.51
CA PRO A 299 -10.48 -16.98 14.93
C PRO A 299 -10.85 -16.66 13.48
N PHE A 300 -10.45 -15.48 12.99
CA PHE A 300 -10.76 -14.97 11.66
C PHE A 300 -9.52 -14.83 10.77
N ASN A 301 -8.37 -15.33 11.20
CA ASN A 301 -7.07 -15.17 10.53
C ASN A 301 -6.65 -13.71 10.34
N GLY A 302 -7.14 -12.80 11.19
CA GLY A 302 -6.74 -11.40 11.19
C GLY A 302 -5.42 -11.18 11.91
N ILE A 303 -4.73 -10.10 11.53
CA ILE A 303 -3.43 -9.73 12.10
C ILE A 303 -3.51 -8.44 12.91
N VAL A 304 -2.55 -8.26 13.79
CA VAL A 304 -2.25 -6.98 14.46
C VAL A 304 -0.93 -6.47 13.92
N MET A 305 -0.95 -5.27 13.35
CA MET A 305 0.25 -4.50 13.03
C MET A 305 0.48 -3.54 14.21
N TRP A 306 1.50 -3.81 15.00
CA TRP A 306 1.80 -3.03 16.20
C TRP A 306 3.01 -2.15 15.94
N ARG A 307 2.79 -0.82 15.92
CA ARG A 307 3.89 0.12 15.63
C ARG A 307 4.87 0.21 16.78
N ALA A 308 6.14 -0.06 16.49
CA ALA A 308 7.26 0.17 17.38
C ALA A 308 7.78 1.58 17.18
N PHE A 309 7.13 2.54 17.82
CA PHE A 309 7.53 3.93 17.77
C PHE A 309 7.34 4.57 19.14
N VAL A 310 8.39 5.17 19.66
CA VAL A 310 8.41 5.75 20.99
C VAL A 310 8.60 7.27 20.88
N TYR A 311 7.62 8.03 21.34
CA TYR A 311 7.65 9.49 21.28
C TYR A 311 8.04 10.17 22.58
N SER A 312 7.79 9.54 23.74
CA SER A 312 8.27 10.11 25.01
C SER A 312 9.74 9.81 25.18
N ALA A 313 10.58 10.83 24.98
CA ALA A 313 11.99 10.74 25.27
C ALA A 313 12.18 10.59 26.80
N VAL A 314 12.23 9.34 27.26
CA VAL A 314 12.57 9.00 28.64
C VAL A 314 14.08 8.71 28.76
N ALA A 315 14.72 8.35 27.63
CA ALA A 315 16.14 8.05 27.56
C ALA A 315 16.91 9.17 26.84
N ASP A 316 18.20 9.32 27.20
CA ASP A 316 19.10 10.30 26.55
C ASP A 316 19.31 10.04 25.07
N ASP A 317 19.08 8.81 24.58
CA ASP A 317 19.27 8.40 23.19
C ASP A 317 17.96 7.85 22.57
N ARG A 318 17.27 8.67 21.82
CA ARG A 318 16.03 8.30 21.12
C ARG A 318 16.23 7.18 20.11
N ALA A 319 17.40 7.04 19.52
CA ALA A 319 17.68 6.00 18.54
C ALA A 319 17.70 4.59 19.15
N LYS A 320 18.02 4.48 20.43
CA LYS A 320 18.02 3.20 21.17
C LYS A 320 16.67 2.85 21.77
N GLN A 321 15.84 3.83 22.02
CA GLN A 321 14.65 3.68 22.87
C GLN A 321 13.71 2.58 22.35
N ALA A 322 13.35 2.58 21.05
CA ALA A 322 12.48 1.56 20.50
C ALA A 322 13.12 0.16 20.55
N TYR A 323 14.42 0.07 20.35
CA TYR A 323 15.18 -1.18 20.46
C TYR A 323 15.12 -1.74 21.88
N GLU A 324 15.50 -0.93 22.87
CA GLU A 324 15.50 -1.33 24.29
C GLU A 324 14.10 -1.71 24.79
N GLU A 325 13.07 -1.03 24.31
CA GLU A 325 11.68 -1.27 24.69
C GLU A 325 11.10 -2.55 24.10
N PHE A 326 11.42 -2.88 22.84
CA PHE A 326 10.80 -4.01 22.14
C PHE A 326 11.62 -5.30 22.20
N MET A 327 12.95 -5.23 22.27
CA MET A 327 13.81 -6.42 22.29
C MET A 327 13.50 -7.42 23.42
N PRO A 328 13.17 -7.00 24.66
CA PRO A 328 12.82 -7.94 25.74
C PRO A 328 11.59 -8.80 25.42
N PHE A 329 10.77 -8.39 24.47
CA PHE A 329 9.53 -9.08 24.09
C PHE A 329 9.66 -9.99 22.84
N ASP A 330 10.88 -10.15 22.30
CA ASP A 330 11.06 -11.00 21.12
C ASP A 330 10.62 -12.45 21.38
N GLY A 331 9.65 -12.93 20.63
CA GLY A 331 9.04 -14.26 20.77
C GLY A 331 7.93 -14.34 21.83
N LEU A 332 7.55 -13.23 22.47
CA LEU A 332 6.42 -13.16 23.41
C LEU A 332 5.13 -12.66 22.75
N PHE A 333 5.21 -12.05 21.59
CA PHE A 333 4.04 -11.70 20.79
C PHE A 333 3.40 -12.93 20.17
N ARG A 334 2.07 -12.89 19.98
CA ARG A 334 1.35 -13.93 19.23
C ARG A 334 1.84 -13.99 17.77
N ASP A 335 1.73 -15.16 17.15
CA ASP A 335 2.17 -15.41 15.77
C ASP A 335 1.41 -14.59 14.71
N ASN A 336 0.26 -14.01 15.02
CA ASN A 336 -0.47 -13.08 14.18
C ASN A 336 -0.26 -11.59 14.56
N VAL A 337 0.79 -11.27 15.32
CA VAL A 337 1.29 -9.91 15.53
C VAL A 337 2.50 -9.68 14.66
N ILE A 338 2.52 -8.54 13.96
CA ILE A 338 3.67 -8.07 13.19
C ILE A 338 4.09 -6.71 13.76
N ILE A 339 5.34 -6.57 14.15
CA ILE A 339 5.87 -5.30 14.64
C ILE A 339 6.19 -4.41 13.44
N GLN A 340 5.50 -3.29 13.32
CA GLN A 340 5.67 -2.33 12.24
C GLN A 340 6.69 -1.27 12.65
N VAL A 341 7.79 -1.18 11.91
CA VAL A 341 8.97 -0.41 12.26
C VAL A 341 9.31 0.57 11.15
N LYS A 342 9.46 1.85 11.48
CA LYS A 342 9.95 2.87 10.55
C LYS A 342 11.35 2.50 10.05
N ASN A 343 11.67 2.92 8.82
CA ASN A 343 13.00 2.65 8.24
C ASN A 343 14.14 3.14 9.13
N GLY A 344 14.03 4.33 9.74
CA GLY A 344 14.98 4.86 10.72
C GLY A 344 14.56 4.68 12.17
N PRO A 345 15.50 4.76 13.14
CA PRO A 345 15.21 4.56 14.56
C PRO A 345 14.47 5.73 15.22
N VAL A 346 14.54 6.94 14.67
CA VAL A 346 13.90 8.14 15.23
C VAL A 346 12.61 8.48 14.50
N ASP A 347 12.70 8.60 13.16
CA ASP A 347 11.55 8.92 12.31
C ASP A 347 11.82 8.48 10.86
N PHE A 348 11.17 9.07 9.87
CA PHE A 348 11.38 8.83 8.43
C PHE A 348 12.41 9.79 7.81
N GLN A 349 13.39 10.25 8.59
CA GLN A 349 14.37 11.23 8.10
C GLN A 349 15.33 10.59 7.08
N PRO A 350 15.72 11.30 6.01
CA PRO A 350 16.47 10.72 4.90
C PRO A 350 17.86 10.18 5.25
N ARG A 351 18.47 10.64 6.33
CA ARG A 351 19.84 10.26 6.72
C ARG A 351 19.93 9.45 8.00
N GLU A 352 18.83 8.90 8.45
CA GLU A 352 18.88 7.95 9.54
C GLU A 352 19.46 6.61 9.06
N PRO A 353 20.23 5.89 9.87
CA PRO A 353 20.56 4.50 9.62
C PRO A 353 19.28 3.66 9.67
N PHE A 354 19.32 2.41 9.22
CA PHE A 354 18.20 1.51 9.42
C PHE A 354 17.93 1.28 10.93
N ASN A 355 16.66 1.08 11.28
CA ASN A 355 16.27 0.82 12.67
C ASN A 355 16.85 -0.52 13.15
N PRO A 356 17.54 -0.58 14.33
CA PRO A 356 18.20 -1.78 14.82
C PRO A 356 17.24 -2.93 15.16
N LEU A 357 15.92 -2.71 15.21
CA LEU A 357 14.93 -3.78 15.33
C LEU A 357 14.90 -4.70 14.09
N PHE A 358 15.34 -4.21 12.90
CA PHE A 358 15.55 -5.06 11.74
C PHE A 358 16.75 -5.98 11.98
N GLY A 359 16.45 -7.27 12.10
CA GLY A 359 17.44 -8.27 12.48
C GLY A 359 17.60 -8.44 14.00
N GLY A 360 17.27 -7.44 14.82
CA GLY A 360 17.22 -7.57 16.28
C GLY A 360 16.11 -8.54 16.71
N LEU A 361 14.86 -8.26 16.31
CA LEU A 361 13.74 -9.18 16.52
C LEU A 361 13.84 -10.36 15.55
N GLN A 362 14.07 -11.56 16.07
CA GLN A 362 14.32 -12.77 15.26
C GLN A 362 13.18 -13.78 15.31
N LYS A 363 12.39 -13.77 16.38
CA LYS A 363 11.27 -14.69 16.61
C LYS A 363 9.92 -14.05 16.32
N THR A 364 9.81 -12.74 16.48
CA THR A 364 8.61 -11.96 16.20
C THR A 364 8.67 -11.41 14.79
N ALA A 365 7.58 -11.48 14.04
CA ALA A 365 7.51 -10.90 12.70
C ALA A 365 7.71 -9.38 12.74
N VAL A 366 8.54 -8.86 11.85
CA VAL A 366 8.83 -7.44 11.68
C VAL A 366 8.53 -7.01 10.26
N MET A 367 7.94 -5.83 10.08
CA MET A 367 7.67 -5.25 8.77
C MET A 367 8.23 -3.83 8.67
N PRO A 368 8.85 -3.46 7.54
CA PRO A 368 9.23 -2.09 7.28
C PRO A 368 8.02 -1.18 7.10
N GLU A 369 8.09 0.02 7.66
CA GLU A 369 7.21 1.15 7.35
C GLU A 369 8.02 2.23 6.65
N LEU A 370 7.70 2.49 5.37
CA LEU A 370 8.32 3.53 4.55
C LEU A 370 7.38 4.74 4.44
N GLN A 371 7.90 5.93 4.18
CA GLN A 371 7.06 7.12 4.06
C GLN A 371 7.05 7.63 2.61
N ILE A 372 5.89 7.54 1.95
CA ILE A 372 5.68 8.08 0.60
C ILE A 372 5.33 9.57 0.67
N THR A 373 4.84 10.05 1.81
CA THR A 373 4.35 11.41 2.05
C THR A 373 5.43 12.50 2.08
N GLN A 374 6.72 12.18 2.09
CA GLN A 374 7.84 13.14 2.02
C GLN A 374 7.86 14.20 3.13
N GLU A 375 7.48 13.86 4.37
CA GLU A 375 7.40 14.80 5.49
C GLU A 375 8.71 15.58 5.70
N TYR A 376 9.86 14.89 5.65
CA TYR A 376 11.19 15.45 5.87
C TYR A 376 11.91 15.88 4.58
N LEU A 377 11.22 15.87 3.44
CA LEU A 377 11.73 16.21 2.12
C LEU A 377 10.92 17.36 1.51
N GLY A 378 10.80 18.45 2.27
CA GLY A 378 10.09 19.65 1.84
C GLY A 378 8.58 19.49 1.75
N GLN A 379 7.99 18.50 2.42
CA GLN A 379 6.54 18.27 2.45
C GLN A 379 5.94 18.25 1.03
N SER A 380 6.49 17.40 0.17
CA SER A 380 6.16 17.27 -1.27
C SER A 380 6.45 18.51 -2.15
N ILE A 381 7.17 19.52 -1.64
CA ILE A 381 7.62 20.64 -2.45
C ILE A 381 8.85 20.28 -3.28
N HIS A 382 9.69 19.37 -2.78
CA HIS A 382 10.89 18.93 -3.47
C HIS A 382 10.59 17.80 -4.46
N LEU A 383 11.23 17.82 -5.62
CA LEU A 383 11.24 16.69 -6.55
C LEU A 383 12.22 15.64 -6.00
N VAL A 384 11.68 14.59 -5.42
CA VAL A 384 12.46 13.51 -4.83
C VAL A 384 11.94 12.17 -5.33
N PHE A 385 12.85 11.34 -5.86
CA PHE A 385 12.56 9.94 -6.16
C PHE A 385 13.04 9.07 -4.99
N LEU A 386 12.10 8.59 -4.20
CA LEU A 386 12.37 7.91 -2.93
C LEU A 386 12.90 6.48 -3.11
N ALA A 387 12.73 5.88 -4.31
CA ALA A 387 13.15 4.51 -4.55
C ALA A 387 14.63 4.28 -4.27
N THR A 388 15.50 5.27 -4.54
CA THR A 388 16.94 5.19 -4.26
C THR A 388 17.21 4.97 -2.78
N MET A 389 16.55 5.76 -1.91
CA MET A 389 16.68 5.62 -0.45
C MET A 389 16.09 4.28 0.04
N TRP A 390 14.97 3.84 -0.53
CA TRP A 390 14.33 2.59 -0.14
C TRP A 390 15.11 1.35 -0.60
N GLU A 391 15.71 1.39 -1.79
CA GLU A 391 16.64 0.36 -2.26
C GLU A 391 17.83 0.25 -1.31
N GLU A 392 18.52 1.36 -1.01
CA GLU A 392 19.63 1.41 -0.07
C GLU A 392 19.23 0.84 1.30
N PHE A 393 18.09 1.26 1.83
CA PHE A 393 17.56 0.77 3.11
C PHE A 393 17.31 -0.75 3.06
N LEU A 394 16.60 -1.26 2.06
CA LEU A 394 16.26 -2.68 1.96
C LEU A 394 17.50 -3.56 1.76
N GLN A 395 18.53 -3.06 1.07
CA GLN A 395 19.78 -3.79 0.81
C GLN A 395 20.85 -3.56 1.89
N SER A 396 20.61 -2.67 2.88
CA SER A 396 21.54 -2.48 4.01
C SER A 396 21.72 -3.77 4.79
N ASP A 397 22.99 -4.15 5.01
CA ASP A 397 23.34 -5.39 5.71
C ASP A 397 23.29 -5.20 7.22
N THR A 398 22.48 -5.99 7.89
CA THR A 398 22.37 -5.99 9.36
C THR A 398 23.45 -6.84 10.03
N TYR A 399 24.13 -7.70 9.28
CA TYR A 399 25.13 -8.67 9.75
C TYR A 399 24.63 -9.67 10.82
N GLN A 400 23.35 -9.74 11.09
CA GLN A 400 22.78 -10.55 12.20
C GLN A 400 23.04 -12.07 12.07
N LYS A 401 23.21 -12.57 10.84
CA LYS A 401 23.61 -13.94 10.54
C LYS A 401 24.86 -13.98 9.64
N GLY A 402 25.70 -12.95 9.73
CA GLY A 402 26.85 -12.74 8.86
C GLY A 402 26.53 -11.91 7.62
N PRO A 403 27.51 -11.74 6.70
CA PRO A 403 27.33 -10.95 5.48
C PRO A 403 26.12 -11.40 4.64
N GLY A 404 25.41 -10.45 4.06
CA GLY A 404 24.21 -10.70 3.27
C GLY A 404 22.92 -10.83 4.09
N SER A 405 22.94 -10.47 5.39
CA SER A 405 21.75 -10.39 6.24
C SER A 405 21.03 -9.05 6.05
N THR A 406 20.59 -8.77 4.82
CA THR A 406 19.98 -7.47 4.51
C THR A 406 18.65 -7.24 5.26
N VAL A 407 18.25 -5.97 5.41
CA VAL A 407 16.93 -5.60 5.99
C VAL A 407 15.81 -6.32 5.25
N ALA A 408 15.86 -6.37 3.91
CA ALA A 408 14.91 -7.12 3.10
C ALA A 408 14.82 -8.58 3.55
N ARG A 409 15.95 -9.28 3.67
CA ARG A 409 15.98 -10.69 4.09
C ARG A 409 15.58 -10.91 5.55
N CYS A 410 15.73 -9.92 6.41
CA CYS A 410 15.24 -9.97 7.78
C CYS A 410 13.70 -9.93 7.86
N THR A 411 13.03 -9.40 6.83
CA THR A 411 11.60 -9.07 6.87
C THR A 411 10.75 -9.83 5.86
N ASP A 412 11.36 -10.43 4.81
CA ASP A 412 10.66 -11.18 3.75
C ASP A 412 10.60 -12.71 4.00
N GLY A 413 11.08 -13.17 5.17
CA GLY A 413 11.16 -14.59 5.52
C GLY A 413 12.40 -15.31 4.96
N GLY A 414 13.32 -14.60 4.30
CA GLY A 414 14.54 -15.17 3.73
C GLY A 414 15.62 -15.49 4.75
N LEU A 415 15.62 -14.84 5.91
CA LEU A 415 16.62 -15.02 6.96
C LEU A 415 16.04 -15.67 8.23
N PHE A 416 14.86 -15.28 8.64
CA PHE A 416 14.16 -15.77 9.82
C PHE A 416 12.86 -16.48 9.42
N THR A 417 12.50 -17.56 10.10
CA THR A 417 11.27 -18.34 9.86
C THR A 417 10.05 -17.66 10.50
N GLN A 418 9.76 -16.43 10.08
CA GLN A 418 8.58 -15.69 10.50
C GLN A 418 7.35 -16.20 9.75
N LYS A 419 6.22 -16.34 10.46
CA LYS A 419 4.97 -16.86 9.89
C LYS A 419 4.36 -15.89 8.86
N HIS A 420 4.52 -14.60 9.09
CA HIS A 420 3.96 -13.55 8.26
C HIS A 420 5.05 -12.56 7.82
N THR A 421 4.98 -12.16 6.58
CA THR A 421 5.85 -11.13 6.01
C THR A 421 5.00 -9.97 5.48
N ALA A 422 5.46 -8.75 5.72
CA ALA A 422 4.73 -7.55 5.30
C ALA A 422 5.67 -6.37 5.06
N ILE A 423 5.19 -5.40 4.31
CA ILE A 423 5.78 -4.08 4.12
C ILE A 423 4.65 -3.04 4.01
N ALA A 424 4.83 -1.86 4.59
CA ALA A 424 3.85 -0.78 4.56
C ALA A 424 4.46 0.53 4.06
N GLY A 425 3.68 1.29 3.28
CA GLY A 425 4.02 2.64 2.85
C GLY A 425 2.99 3.65 3.38
N VAL A 426 3.44 4.72 4.04
CA VAL A 426 2.56 5.85 4.39
C VAL A 426 2.20 6.59 3.12
N SER A 427 0.92 6.60 2.80
CA SER A 427 0.40 7.02 1.51
C SER A 427 0.27 8.54 1.38
N ASN A 428 0.65 9.11 0.24
CA ASN A 428 0.32 10.46 -0.19
C ASN A 428 -0.69 10.41 -1.34
N ILE A 429 -1.92 9.99 -1.06
CA ILE A 429 -2.98 9.82 -2.06
C ILE A 429 -4.22 10.56 -1.57
N GLY A 430 -4.72 11.49 -2.39
CA GLY A 430 -5.91 12.26 -2.12
C GLY A 430 -6.73 12.51 -3.38
N ILE A 431 -7.70 13.44 -3.29
CA ILE A 431 -8.68 13.73 -4.36
C ILE A 431 -8.16 14.66 -5.46
N ASP A 432 -6.90 15.10 -5.41
CA ASP A 432 -6.31 15.86 -6.52
C ASP A 432 -6.37 15.06 -7.81
N THR A 433 -6.51 15.75 -8.94
CA THR A 433 -6.61 15.08 -10.25
C THR A 433 -5.46 14.13 -10.51
N ASN A 434 -4.24 14.51 -10.11
CA ASN A 434 -3.04 13.66 -10.22
C ASN A 434 -2.79 12.77 -9.00
N TRP A 435 -3.72 12.67 -8.05
CA TRP A 435 -3.71 11.86 -6.83
C TRP A 435 -2.69 12.26 -5.75
N CYS A 436 -1.55 12.81 -6.11
CA CYS A 436 -0.39 12.96 -5.22
C CYS A 436 0.11 14.41 -5.08
N GLY A 437 -0.66 15.40 -5.56
CA GLY A 437 -0.29 16.81 -5.53
C GLY A 437 0.55 17.26 -6.74
N HIS A 438 1.41 16.39 -7.29
CA HIS A 438 2.13 16.61 -8.55
C HIS A 438 2.51 15.29 -9.23
N HIS A 439 2.78 15.34 -10.56
CA HIS A 439 2.97 14.12 -11.36
C HIS A 439 4.14 13.27 -10.87
N PHE A 440 5.28 13.86 -10.54
CA PHE A 440 6.45 13.10 -10.09
C PHE A 440 6.28 12.40 -8.73
N ALA A 441 5.34 12.86 -7.87
CA ALA A 441 5.04 12.15 -6.63
C ALA A 441 4.39 10.79 -6.88
N GLN A 442 3.76 10.60 -8.04
CA GLN A 442 3.24 9.30 -8.47
C GLN A 442 4.34 8.25 -8.63
N ALA A 443 5.56 8.66 -9.05
CA ALA A 443 6.71 7.77 -9.16
C ALA A 443 7.05 7.09 -7.83
N ASN A 444 6.87 7.78 -6.70
CA ASN A 444 7.13 7.23 -5.38
C ASN A 444 6.07 6.19 -4.98
N TRP A 445 4.80 6.40 -5.32
CA TRP A 445 3.75 5.39 -5.12
C TRP A 445 4.02 4.14 -5.98
N TYR A 446 4.33 4.35 -7.28
CA TYR A 446 4.73 3.27 -8.18
C TYR A 446 5.91 2.47 -7.62
N ALA A 447 6.98 3.16 -7.26
CA ALA A 447 8.21 2.56 -6.76
C ALA A 447 8.00 1.75 -5.47
N PHE A 448 7.17 2.24 -4.54
CA PHE A 448 6.84 1.49 -3.36
C PHE A 448 6.19 0.15 -3.70
N GLY A 449 5.20 0.12 -4.60
CA GLY A 449 4.55 -1.12 -5.02
C GLY A 449 5.51 -2.10 -5.69
N ARG A 450 6.39 -1.59 -6.57
CA ARG A 450 7.39 -2.41 -7.27
C ARG A 450 8.40 -3.04 -6.29
N LEU A 451 8.94 -2.27 -5.33
CA LEU A 451 9.84 -2.78 -4.29
C LEU A 451 9.11 -3.72 -3.30
N ALA A 452 7.85 -3.46 -2.99
CA ALA A 452 7.06 -4.35 -2.14
C ALA A 452 6.79 -5.71 -2.81
N TRP A 453 6.65 -5.73 -4.15
CA TRP A 453 6.54 -6.96 -4.93
C TRP A 453 7.89 -7.68 -5.06
N ASN A 454 8.93 -6.97 -5.45
CA ASN A 454 10.28 -7.50 -5.62
C ASN A 454 11.31 -6.56 -5.00
N ASN A 455 11.77 -6.88 -3.79
CA ASN A 455 12.72 -6.09 -3.01
C ASN A 455 14.15 -6.13 -3.52
N ASN A 456 14.41 -6.82 -4.64
CA ASN A 456 15.69 -6.83 -5.34
C ASN A 456 15.71 -5.93 -6.60
N LEU A 457 14.61 -5.23 -6.90
CA LEU A 457 14.61 -4.26 -7.99
C LEU A 457 15.48 -3.07 -7.64
N THR A 458 16.19 -2.54 -8.65
CA THR A 458 16.93 -1.29 -8.51
C THR A 458 16.03 -0.09 -8.75
N SER A 459 16.36 1.02 -8.11
CA SER A 459 15.67 2.29 -8.31
C SER A 459 15.73 2.78 -9.76
N ASP A 460 16.87 2.57 -10.45
CA ASP A 460 17.02 2.89 -11.87
C ASP A 460 16.04 2.09 -12.73
N LYS A 461 15.95 0.77 -12.50
CA LYS A 461 14.99 -0.06 -13.22
C LYS A 461 13.54 0.40 -13.02
N ILE A 462 13.18 0.77 -11.80
CA ILE A 462 11.84 1.26 -11.47
C ILE A 462 11.57 2.61 -12.13
N ALA A 463 12.58 3.50 -12.18
CA ALA A 463 12.47 4.78 -12.86
C ALA A 463 12.24 4.62 -14.36
N ASP A 464 12.98 3.69 -15.00
CA ASP A 464 12.82 3.37 -16.42
C ASP A 464 11.42 2.80 -16.73
N GLU A 465 10.87 1.98 -15.84
CA GLU A 465 9.51 1.44 -15.99
C GLU A 465 8.43 2.53 -15.90
N TRP A 466 8.61 3.47 -14.99
CA TRP A 466 7.64 4.55 -14.75
C TRP A 466 7.70 5.64 -15.81
#